data_6499d5a64fcbd94eedfd12a9a604bd2e
#
_entry.id   6499d5a64fcbd94eedfd12a9a604bd2e
#
_cell.length_a   1.000
_cell.length_b   1.000
_cell.length_c   1.000
_cell.angle_alpha   90.00
_cell.angle_beta   90.00
_cell.angle_gamma   90.00
#
_symmetry.space_group_name_H-M   'P 1'
#
loop_
_entity.id
_entity.type
_entity.pdbx_description
1 polymer ?
#
loop_
_entity_poly.entity_id
_entity_poly.type
_entity_poly.pdbx_seq_one_letter_code
_entity_poly.pdbx_strand_id
1 'polypeptide(L)'
;MMETEEAAVALAKLGHPVRLRIMQYLVQAGEAGLAVGEIQALLDIPASTLSHHISHLVSGGLIRQERESRTLRCFVNYKKVEGLVELLTDKCCMGVDLPKAEILAEEG
;
A
#
# COMPACT_ATOMS: atom_id res chain seq x y z
N MET A 1 -16.62 3.39 0.11
CA MET A 1 -15.26 3.87 0.43
C MET A 1 -14.63 2.97 1.47
N MET A 2 -13.32 2.85 1.43
CA MET A 2 -12.56 2.05 2.40
C MET A 2 -12.69 2.62 3.82
N GLU A 3 -12.80 1.72 4.81
CA GLU A 3 -12.84 2.15 6.21
C GLU A 3 -11.46 2.63 6.68
N THR A 4 -11.45 3.61 7.57
CA THR A 4 -10.21 4.20 8.10
C THR A 4 -9.30 3.15 8.73
N GLU A 5 -9.85 2.22 9.49
CA GLU A 5 -9.09 1.15 10.16
C GLU A 5 -8.44 0.22 9.15
N GLU A 6 -9.14 -0.14 8.10
CA GLU A 6 -8.61 -0.97 7.00
C GLU A 6 -7.46 -0.25 6.30
N ALA A 7 -7.65 1.04 6.02
CA ALA A 7 -6.63 1.87 5.38
C ALA A 7 -5.39 1.98 6.26
N ALA A 8 -5.56 2.16 7.57
CA ALA A 8 -4.45 2.26 8.51
C ALA A 8 -3.60 0.99 8.53
N VAL A 9 -4.22 -0.18 8.49
CA VAL A 9 -3.51 -1.46 8.41
C VAL A 9 -2.69 -1.55 7.13
N ALA A 10 -3.31 -1.22 5.99
CA ALA A 10 -2.63 -1.26 4.69
C ALA A 10 -1.45 -0.29 4.65
N LEU A 11 -1.64 0.95 5.13
CA LEU A 11 -0.59 1.96 5.17
C LEU A 11 0.56 1.56 6.09
N ALA A 12 0.27 0.92 7.21
CA ALA A 12 1.29 0.41 8.12
C ALA A 12 2.15 -0.67 7.45
N LYS A 13 1.52 -1.55 6.67
CA LYS A 13 2.24 -2.57 5.91
C LYS A 13 3.09 -1.96 4.79
N LEU A 14 2.62 -0.88 4.20
CA LEU A 14 3.33 -0.18 3.13
C LEU A 14 4.47 0.69 3.68
N GLY A 15 4.40 1.13 4.93
CA GLY A 15 5.28 2.12 5.53
C GLY A 15 6.69 1.64 5.85
N HIS A 16 7.40 1.13 4.84
CA HIS A 16 8.78 0.68 4.94
C HIS A 16 9.47 1.00 3.61
N PRO A 17 10.70 1.56 3.62
CA PRO A 17 11.36 1.96 2.36
C PRO A 17 11.44 0.85 1.31
N VAL A 18 11.78 -0.36 1.71
CA VAL A 18 11.87 -1.49 0.79
C VAL A 18 10.50 -1.83 0.21
N ARG A 19 9.47 -1.82 1.04
CA ARG A 19 8.09 -2.12 0.60
C ARG A 19 7.57 -1.07 -0.36
N LEU A 20 7.88 0.20 -0.12
CA LEU A 20 7.54 1.27 -1.05
C LEU A 20 8.22 1.08 -2.41
N ARG A 21 9.49 0.68 -2.41
CA ARG A 21 10.21 0.40 -3.66
C ARG A 21 9.59 -0.77 -4.42
N ILE A 22 9.21 -1.82 -3.71
CA ILE A 22 8.52 -2.95 -4.33
C ILE A 22 7.23 -2.47 -5.01
N MET A 23 6.44 -1.68 -4.30
CA MET A 23 5.19 -1.13 -4.85
C MET A 23 5.44 -0.26 -6.08
N GLN A 24 6.46 0.60 -6.03
CA GLN A 24 6.81 1.45 -7.17
C GLN A 24 7.16 0.64 -8.42
N TYR A 25 7.98 -0.39 -8.26
CA TYR A 25 8.32 -1.27 -9.37
C TYR A 25 7.10 -2.02 -9.90
N LEU A 26 6.26 -2.54 -9.02
CA LEU A 26 5.06 -3.27 -9.43
C LEU A 26 4.05 -2.37 -10.15
N VAL A 27 3.88 -1.13 -9.69
CA VAL A 27 3.03 -0.14 -10.36
C VAL A 27 3.57 0.14 -11.76
N GLN A 28 4.88 0.32 -11.89
CA GLN A 28 5.53 0.52 -13.20
C GLN A 28 5.35 -0.66 -14.13
N ALA A 29 5.42 -1.88 -13.59
CA ALA A 29 5.25 -3.10 -14.38
C ALA A 29 3.82 -3.26 -14.92
N GLY A 30 2.84 -2.71 -14.22
CA GLY A 30 1.45 -2.78 -14.64
C GLY A 30 0.85 -4.18 -14.54
N GLU A 31 -0.02 -4.51 -15.49
CA GLU A 31 -0.77 -5.78 -15.48
C GLU A 31 0.12 -7.01 -15.60
N ALA A 32 1.30 -6.88 -16.20
CA ALA A 32 2.23 -7.99 -16.35
C ALA A 32 2.80 -8.45 -15.00
N GLY A 33 2.84 -7.57 -14.02
CA GLY A 33 3.44 -7.85 -12.73
C GLY A 33 4.94 -8.11 -12.82
N LEU A 34 5.51 -8.62 -11.76
CA LEU A 34 6.93 -9.00 -11.70
C LEU A 34 7.07 -10.34 -10.98
N ALA A 35 7.94 -11.19 -11.47
CA ALA A 35 8.35 -12.40 -10.76
C ALA A 35 9.16 -12.01 -9.53
N VAL A 36 9.07 -12.81 -8.47
CA VAL A 36 9.85 -12.57 -7.23
C VAL A 36 11.34 -12.44 -7.53
N GLY A 37 11.87 -13.27 -8.44
CA GLY A 37 13.27 -13.19 -8.84
C GLY A 37 13.65 -11.88 -9.51
N GLU A 38 12.74 -11.31 -10.29
CA GLU A 38 12.92 -10.00 -10.91
C GLU A 38 12.98 -8.88 -9.86
N ILE A 39 12.07 -8.93 -8.88
CA ILE A 39 12.07 -7.97 -7.78
C ILE A 39 13.37 -8.09 -6.98
N GLN A 40 13.80 -9.31 -6.70
CA GLN A 40 15.05 -9.54 -5.98
C GLN A 40 16.25 -8.94 -6.72
N ALA A 41 16.32 -9.12 -8.03
CA ALA A 41 17.38 -8.54 -8.85
C ALA A 41 17.38 -7.02 -8.79
N LEU A 42 16.19 -6.40 -8.86
CA LEU A 42 16.03 -4.95 -8.82
C LEU A 42 16.47 -4.36 -7.48
N LEU A 43 16.19 -5.04 -6.37
CA LEU A 43 16.47 -4.54 -5.02
C LEU A 43 17.81 -5.00 -4.48
N ASP A 44 18.39 -6.06 -5.04
CA ASP A 44 19.64 -6.66 -4.59
C ASP A 44 19.64 -6.97 -3.09
N ILE A 45 18.63 -7.69 -2.64
CA ILE A 45 18.48 -8.09 -1.23
C ILE A 45 18.35 -9.62 -1.13
N PRO A 46 18.65 -10.19 0.06
CA PRO A 46 18.48 -11.63 0.25
C PRO A 46 17.04 -12.10 0.02
N ALA A 47 16.87 -13.29 -0.51
CA ALA A 47 15.57 -13.87 -0.81
C ALA A 47 14.66 -13.94 0.41
N SER A 48 15.20 -14.30 1.59
CA SER A 48 14.43 -14.37 2.83
C SER A 48 13.91 -13.00 3.27
N THR A 49 14.73 -11.96 3.12
CA THR A 49 14.34 -10.58 3.42
C THR A 49 13.22 -10.13 2.50
N LEU A 50 13.36 -10.38 1.20
CA LEU A 50 12.34 -10.05 0.21
C LEU A 50 11.03 -10.76 0.51
N SER A 51 11.09 -12.06 0.78
CA SER A 51 9.92 -12.88 1.11
C SER A 51 9.15 -12.30 2.30
N HIS A 52 9.85 -11.83 3.32
CA HIS A 52 9.26 -11.18 4.49
C HIS A 52 8.50 -9.91 4.10
N HIS A 53 9.11 -9.05 3.30
CA HIS A 53 8.47 -7.81 2.85
C HIS A 53 7.25 -8.07 1.96
N ILE A 54 7.36 -9.02 1.04
CA ILE A 54 6.25 -9.40 0.17
C ILE A 54 5.08 -9.93 1.00
N SER A 55 5.36 -10.76 2.00
CA SER A 55 4.35 -11.31 2.89
C SER A 55 3.57 -10.20 3.61
N HIS A 56 4.24 -9.14 4.05
CA HIS A 56 3.57 -7.98 4.65
C HIS A 56 2.66 -7.25 3.66
N LEU A 57 3.13 -7.08 2.43
CA LEU A 57 2.33 -6.42 1.38
C LEU A 57 1.10 -7.25 1.02
N VAL A 58 1.24 -8.56 0.95
CA VAL A 58 0.11 -9.47 0.70
C VAL A 58 -0.89 -9.41 1.85
N SER A 59 -0.41 -9.45 3.10
CA SER A 59 -1.29 -9.40 4.27
C SER A 59 -2.04 -8.08 4.39
N GLY A 60 -1.46 -7.00 3.90
CA GLY A 60 -2.13 -5.69 3.82
C GLY A 60 -3.09 -5.55 2.65
N GLY A 61 -3.20 -6.56 1.81
CA GLY A 61 -4.07 -6.52 0.63
C GLY A 61 -3.56 -5.63 -0.50
N LEU A 62 -2.31 -5.21 -0.44
CA LEU A 62 -1.73 -4.26 -1.41
C LEU A 62 -1.25 -4.93 -2.70
N ILE A 63 -0.83 -6.18 -2.59
CA ILE A 63 -0.42 -7.00 -3.72
C ILE A 63 -1.02 -8.38 -3.60
N ARG A 64 -1.07 -9.10 -4.71
CA ARG A 64 -1.40 -10.52 -4.73
C ARG A 64 -0.29 -11.28 -5.44
N GLN A 65 -0.18 -12.55 -5.14
CA GLN A 65 0.77 -13.45 -5.79
C GLN A 65 0.02 -14.54 -6.53
N GLU A 66 0.54 -14.91 -7.69
CA GLU A 66 0.06 -16.04 -8.47
C GLU A 66 1.25 -16.93 -8.81
N ARG A 67 1.04 -18.24 -8.72
CA ARG A 67 2.04 -19.19 -9.14
C ARG A 67 1.86 -19.51 -10.62
N GLU A 68 2.93 -19.27 -11.38
CA GLU A 68 3.00 -19.62 -12.79
C GLU A 68 4.12 -20.65 -12.95
N SER A 69 3.75 -21.95 -13.02
CA SER A 69 4.71 -23.05 -13.04
C SER A 69 5.59 -23.01 -11.78
N ARG A 70 6.90 -22.76 -11.90
CA ARG A 70 7.83 -22.68 -10.76
C ARG A 70 8.05 -21.27 -10.26
N THR A 71 7.39 -20.31 -10.88
CA THR A 71 7.60 -18.89 -10.62
C THR A 71 6.44 -18.31 -9.82
N LEU A 72 6.74 -17.56 -8.77
CA LEU A 72 5.76 -16.72 -8.11
C LEU A 72 5.82 -15.34 -8.74
N ARG A 73 4.67 -14.88 -9.20
CA ARG A 73 4.53 -13.55 -9.81
C ARG A 73 3.67 -12.68 -8.93
N CYS A 74 4.10 -11.44 -8.75
CA CYS A 74 3.43 -10.45 -7.91
C CYS A 74 2.73 -9.41 -8.76
N PHE A 75 1.55 -8.99 -8.31
CA PHE A 75 0.72 -7.99 -8.98
C PHE A 75 0.18 -7.00 -7.96
N VAL A 76 0.10 -5.74 -8.36
CA VAL A 76 -0.55 -4.71 -7.53
C VAL A 76 -2.05 -4.97 -7.46
N ASN A 77 -2.61 -4.81 -6.27
CA ASN A 77 -4.04 -4.69 -6.12
C ASN A 77 -4.41 -3.22 -6.32
N TYR A 78 -4.66 -2.83 -7.57
CA TYR A 78 -4.93 -1.43 -7.92
C TYR A 78 -6.16 -0.88 -7.21
N LYS A 79 -7.17 -1.71 -7.02
CA LYS A 79 -8.39 -1.31 -6.32
C LYS A 79 -8.08 -0.86 -4.89
N LYS A 80 -7.18 -1.56 -4.22
CA LYS A 80 -6.73 -1.21 -2.87
C LYS A 80 -5.96 0.11 -2.86
N VAL A 81 -5.02 0.27 -3.79
CA VAL A 81 -4.22 1.49 -3.91
C VAL A 81 -5.11 2.69 -4.23
N GLU A 82 -6.02 2.54 -5.18
CA GLU A 82 -6.98 3.60 -5.52
C GLU A 82 -7.86 3.96 -4.32
N GLY A 83 -8.29 2.97 -3.55
CA GLY A 83 -9.07 3.20 -2.34
C GLY A 83 -8.32 4.00 -1.29
N LEU A 84 -7.02 3.76 -1.14
CA LEU A 84 -6.18 4.53 -0.22
C LEU A 84 -6.04 5.98 -0.69
N VAL A 85 -5.80 6.20 -1.96
CA VAL A 85 -5.70 7.56 -2.53
C VAL A 85 -7.02 8.30 -2.35
N GLU A 86 -8.13 7.65 -2.65
CA GLU A 86 -9.47 8.22 -2.48
C GLU A 86 -9.72 8.62 -1.03
N LEU A 87 -9.42 7.74 -0.09
CA LEU A 87 -9.59 8.03 1.33
C LEU A 87 -8.77 9.23 1.78
N LEU A 88 -7.51 9.29 1.36
CA LEU A 88 -6.60 10.37 1.77
C LEU A 88 -6.97 11.72 1.19
N THR A 89 -7.69 11.74 0.07
CA THR A 89 -8.08 12.97 -0.61
C THR A 89 -9.57 13.29 -0.50
N ASP A 90 -10.30 12.47 0.24
CA ASP A 90 -11.75 12.63 0.39
C ASP A 90 -12.10 14.01 0.93
N LYS A 91 -13.05 14.67 0.26
CA LYS A 91 -13.52 16.03 0.63
C LYS A 91 -12.41 17.07 0.68
N CYS A 92 -11.40 16.88 -0.18
CA CYS A 92 -10.29 17.84 -0.25
C CYS A 92 -10.79 19.27 -0.38
N CYS A 93 -10.30 20.15 0.52
CA CYS A 93 -10.53 21.61 0.49
C CYS A 93 -11.99 22.04 0.69
N MET A 94 -12.85 21.15 1.15
CA MET A 94 -14.28 21.48 1.39
C MET A 94 -14.53 22.09 2.77
N GLY A 95 -13.53 22.08 3.63
CA GLY A 95 -13.67 22.54 5.01
C GLY A 95 -14.14 21.44 5.94
N VAL A 96 -14.06 21.71 7.22
CA VAL A 96 -14.45 20.78 8.29
C VAL A 96 -15.48 21.45 9.18
N ASP A 97 -16.55 20.72 9.52
CA ASP A 97 -17.54 21.21 10.49
C ASP A 97 -16.93 21.10 11.89
N LEU A 98 -16.62 22.24 12.48
CA LEU A 98 -15.98 22.29 13.78
C LEU A 98 -17.01 22.38 14.91
N PRO A 99 -16.76 21.68 16.03
CA PRO A 99 -17.62 21.82 17.22
C PRO A 99 -17.35 23.17 17.87
N LYS A 100 -18.19 24.18 17.58
CA LYS A 100 -18.02 25.58 17.99
C LYS A 100 -17.78 25.77 19.48
N ALA A 101 -18.52 25.03 20.30
CA ALA A 101 -18.39 25.16 21.75
C ALA A 101 -17.02 24.75 22.27
N GLU A 102 -16.44 23.69 21.68
CA GLU A 102 -15.11 23.19 22.05
C GLU A 102 -14.02 24.16 21.59
N ILE A 103 -14.16 24.69 20.38
CA ILE A 103 -13.21 25.65 19.84
C ILE A 103 -13.18 26.92 20.67
N LEU A 104 -14.34 27.44 21.04
CA LEU A 104 -14.44 28.63 21.91
C LEU A 104 -13.83 28.41 23.28
N ALA A 105 -13.99 27.20 23.85
CA ALA A 105 -13.41 26.85 25.13
C ALA A 105 -11.87 26.82 25.07
N GLU A 106 -11.31 26.33 23.99
CA GLU A 106 -9.86 26.29 23.81
C GLU A 106 -9.24 27.66 23.61
N GLU A 107 -9.96 28.54 22.93
CA GLU A 107 -9.49 29.90 22.66
C GLU A 107 -9.64 30.83 23.87
N GLY A 108 -10.57 30.49 24.74
CA GLY A 108 -10.83 31.27 25.93
C GLY A 108 -9.78 31.10 26.97
#